data_7bfd6c5855d003f6793cddbb553441f4
#
_entry.id   7bfd6c5855d003f6793cddbb553441f4
#
_cell.length_a   1.000
_cell.length_b   1.000
_cell.length_c   1.000
_cell.angle_alpha   90.00
_cell.angle_beta   90.00
_cell.angle_gamma   90.00
#
_symmetry.space_group_name_H-M   'P 1'
#
loop_
_entity.id
_entity.type
_entity.pdbx_description
1 polymer ?
#
loop_
_entity_poly.entity_id
_entity_poly.type
_entity_poly.pdbx_seq_one_letter_code
_entity_poly.pdbx_strand_id
1 'polypeptide(L)'
;MRLDDRVKEIFNISKTKAQKYIREGIVKIDDKIITKPGYILKDEEKYNIEIIEEKNRYIYVSQGALKLKKAVEEFKLEKILKDNICIDIGSSTGGFTEVLLENGVKKVYSIDVGTSQLDEKLKKNNKVISIENTDFRNIQIDKDNKFQNDNIDTIVGDLSFISLKKIIDKIVEISPKNIILLIKPQFEVGEDIARKYNGVIDDKKKHREIIEDIISYYLEKLNNNSVNNNINNKNYENNKNNDNQKYILKGLTYSEILINNLKEKKNIEYLMYIGKNIDGLEKNIEKEEKYNYDIKEIVEKAFNEKIKKCQKIKN
;
A
#
# COMPACT_ATOMS: atom_id res chain seq x y z
N MET A 1 -24.61 -18.18 -24.59
CA MET A 1 -24.48 -17.01 -23.64
C MET A 1 -23.12 -16.35 -23.78
N ARG A 2 -22.95 -15.09 -23.37
CA ARG A 2 -21.61 -14.47 -23.27
C ARG A 2 -20.90 -14.94 -22.02
N LEU A 3 -19.57 -15.06 -22.12
CA LEU A 3 -18.75 -15.51 -20.97
C LEU A 3 -18.88 -14.59 -19.76
N ASP A 4 -18.90 -13.27 -19.97
CA ASP A 4 -19.04 -12.31 -18.87
C ASP A 4 -20.38 -12.42 -18.14
N ASP A 5 -21.45 -12.76 -18.83
CA ASP A 5 -22.76 -13.00 -18.23
C ASP A 5 -22.77 -14.32 -17.45
N ARG A 6 -22.15 -15.38 -17.99
CA ARG A 6 -22.06 -16.68 -17.31
C ARG A 6 -21.20 -16.64 -16.06
N VAL A 7 -20.04 -15.96 -16.11
CA VAL A 7 -19.17 -15.77 -14.96
C VAL A 7 -19.86 -14.96 -13.86
N LYS A 8 -20.61 -13.92 -14.23
CA LYS A 8 -21.44 -13.16 -13.30
C LYS A 8 -22.41 -14.06 -12.53
N GLU A 9 -23.10 -14.95 -13.24
CA GLU A 9 -24.10 -15.86 -12.65
C GLU A 9 -23.46 -16.91 -11.73
N ILE A 10 -22.45 -17.65 -12.22
CA ILE A 10 -21.83 -18.74 -11.47
C ILE A 10 -21.19 -18.24 -10.17
N PHE A 11 -20.49 -17.10 -10.21
CA PHE A 11 -19.72 -16.58 -9.08
C PHE A 11 -20.46 -15.48 -8.29
N ASN A 12 -21.69 -15.17 -8.64
CA ASN A 12 -22.53 -14.15 -7.99
C ASN A 12 -21.80 -12.79 -7.82
N ILE A 13 -21.17 -12.31 -8.90
CA ILE A 13 -20.41 -11.07 -8.94
C ILE A 13 -21.01 -10.06 -9.94
N SER A 14 -20.64 -8.78 -9.86
CA SER A 14 -21.09 -7.80 -10.84
C SER A 14 -20.54 -8.09 -12.25
N LYS A 15 -21.26 -7.69 -13.30
CA LYS A 15 -20.82 -7.84 -14.70
C LYS A 15 -19.48 -7.18 -14.96
N THR A 16 -19.25 -6.00 -14.38
CA THR A 16 -17.98 -5.28 -14.45
C THR A 16 -16.84 -6.09 -13.84
N LYS A 17 -17.09 -6.73 -12.69
CA LYS A 17 -16.11 -7.59 -12.02
C LYS A 17 -15.83 -8.86 -12.85
N ALA A 18 -16.85 -9.48 -13.41
CA ALA A 18 -16.70 -10.62 -14.32
C ALA A 18 -15.86 -10.27 -15.55
N GLN A 19 -16.13 -9.13 -16.19
CA GLN A 19 -15.36 -8.63 -17.33
C GLN A 19 -13.90 -8.37 -16.97
N LYS A 20 -13.66 -7.80 -15.78
CA LYS A 20 -12.30 -7.60 -15.24
C LYS A 20 -11.59 -8.94 -15.11
N TYR A 21 -12.18 -9.91 -14.45
CA TYR A 21 -11.61 -11.25 -14.24
C TYR A 21 -11.22 -11.94 -15.55
N ILE A 22 -12.09 -11.84 -16.56
CA ILE A 22 -11.83 -12.42 -17.87
C ILE A 22 -10.66 -11.73 -18.57
N ARG A 23 -10.64 -10.38 -18.64
CA ARG A 23 -9.55 -9.64 -19.28
C ARG A 23 -8.19 -9.91 -18.62
N GLU A 24 -8.17 -10.14 -17.34
CA GLU A 24 -6.97 -10.41 -16.57
C GLU A 24 -6.53 -11.87 -16.61
N GLY A 25 -7.26 -12.72 -17.37
CA GLY A 25 -6.92 -14.12 -17.57
C GLY A 25 -7.03 -14.99 -16.32
N ILE A 26 -7.98 -14.66 -15.42
CA ILE A 26 -8.26 -15.43 -14.20
C ILE A 26 -9.34 -16.48 -14.44
N VAL A 27 -10.13 -16.29 -15.46
CA VAL A 27 -11.18 -17.22 -15.81
C VAL A 27 -10.63 -18.27 -16.75
N LYS A 28 -10.78 -19.53 -16.36
CA LYS A 28 -10.45 -20.71 -17.13
C LYS A 28 -11.74 -21.40 -17.57
N ILE A 29 -11.80 -21.74 -18.82
CA ILE A 29 -12.89 -22.59 -19.36
C ILE A 29 -12.24 -23.92 -19.72
N ASP A 30 -12.65 -24.99 -19.05
CA ASP A 30 -11.97 -26.28 -19.08
C ASP A 30 -10.48 -26.05 -18.75
N ASP A 31 -9.57 -26.30 -19.67
CA ASP A 31 -8.14 -26.08 -19.46
C ASP A 31 -7.58 -24.81 -20.15
N LYS A 32 -8.45 -23.95 -20.71
CA LYS A 32 -8.04 -22.77 -21.48
C LYS A 32 -8.38 -21.47 -20.78
N ILE A 33 -7.39 -20.57 -20.68
CA ILE A 33 -7.61 -19.21 -20.22
C ILE A 33 -8.22 -18.40 -21.38
N ILE A 34 -9.38 -17.79 -21.12
CA ILE A 34 -10.06 -16.89 -22.06
C ILE A 34 -9.99 -15.48 -21.54
N THR A 35 -9.46 -14.54 -22.35
CA THR A 35 -9.30 -13.12 -21.96
C THR A 35 -10.32 -12.19 -22.61
N LYS A 36 -11.24 -12.71 -23.43
CA LYS A 36 -12.26 -11.92 -24.11
C LYS A 36 -13.61 -12.02 -23.41
N PRO A 37 -14.11 -10.97 -22.74
CA PRO A 37 -15.39 -11.04 -21.99
C PRO A 37 -16.60 -11.40 -22.87
N GLY A 38 -16.60 -10.94 -24.11
CA GLY A 38 -17.66 -11.25 -25.09
C GLY A 38 -17.49 -12.60 -25.78
N TYR A 39 -16.66 -13.51 -25.30
CA TYR A 39 -16.58 -14.86 -25.83
C TYR A 39 -17.93 -15.57 -25.73
N ILE A 40 -18.37 -16.21 -26.80
CA ILE A 40 -19.68 -16.87 -26.88
C ILE A 40 -19.54 -18.35 -26.53
N LEU A 41 -20.20 -18.74 -25.46
CA LEU A 41 -20.37 -20.12 -25.06
C LEU A 41 -21.50 -20.73 -25.91
N LYS A 42 -21.21 -21.78 -26.68
CA LYS A 42 -22.20 -22.43 -27.56
C LYS A 42 -23.16 -23.33 -26.80
N ASP A 43 -22.66 -24.04 -25.79
CA ASP A 43 -23.39 -24.98 -24.93
C ASP A 43 -23.01 -24.69 -23.46
N GLU A 44 -23.79 -23.88 -22.81
CA GLU A 44 -23.44 -23.24 -21.52
C GLU A 44 -23.25 -24.23 -20.37
N GLU A 45 -23.97 -25.34 -20.39
CA GLU A 45 -23.92 -26.37 -19.35
C GLU A 45 -22.73 -27.34 -19.49
N LYS A 46 -22.04 -27.33 -20.62
CA LYS A 46 -20.95 -28.26 -20.90
C LYS A 46 -19.57 -27.77 -20.50
N TYR A 47 -19.45 -26.48 -20.15
CA TYR A 47 -18.14 -25.89 -19.82
C TYR A 47 -17.90 -25.88 -18.32
N ASN A 48 -16.77 -26.42 -17.89
CA ASN A 48 -16.25 -26.18 -16.56
C ASN A 48 -15.61 -24.80 -16.51
N ILE A 49 -16.23 -23.85 -15.80
CA ILE A 49 -15.73 -22.48 -15.67
C ILE A 49 -15.21 -22.30 -14.25
N GLU A 50 -13.91 -22.02 -14.15
CA GLU A 50 -13.20 -21.89 -12.90
C GLU A 50 -12.54 -20.51 -12.79
N ILE A 51 -12.46 -20.00 -11.55
CA ILE A 51 -11.55 -18.92 -11.18
C ILE A 51 -10.27 -19.57 -10.72
N ILE A 52 -9.13 -19.21 -11.34
CA ILE A 52 -7.82 -19.79 -11.04
C ILE A 52 -7.39 -19.33 -9.65
N GLU A 53 -7.51 -20.20 -8.65
CA GLU A 53 -7.21 -19.91 -7.23
C GLU A 53 -5.73 -19.58 -6.96
N GLU A 54 -4.80 -20.11 -7.74
CA GLU A 54 -3.36 -19.81 -7.61
C GLU A 54 -3.02 -18.34 -7.80
N LYS A 55 -3.92 -17.58 -8.39
CA LYS A 55 -3.83 -16.12 -8.45
C LYS A 55 -4.71 -15.51 -7.35
N ASN A 56 -4.40 -15.71 -6.08
CA ASN A 56 -4.96 -14.99 -4.92
C ASN A 56 -4.99 -13.43 -5.07
N ARG A 57 -4.74 -12.97 -6.30
CA ARG A 57 -4.73 -11.59 -6.76
C ARG A 57 -6.09 -10.91 -6.78
N TYR A 58 -7.20 -11.66 -6.61
CA TYR A 58 -8.53 -11.20 -7.00
C TYR A 58 -9.59 -11.36 -5.92
N ILE A 59 -9.15 -11.76 -4.74
CA ILE A 59 -9.99 -11.75 -3.54
C ILE A 59 -10.24 -10.31 -3.09
N TYR A 60 -9.31 -9.42 -3.39
CA TYR A 60 -9.32 -8.01 -2.98
C TYR A 60 -10.09 -7.09 -3.94
N VAL A 61 -10.62 -5.99 -3.39
CA VAL A 61 -11.29 -4.94 -4.17
C VAL A 61 -10.36 -4.30 -5.24
N SER A 62 -9.04 -4.36 -5.02
CA SER A 62 -8.04 -3.92 -6.00
C SER A 62 -6.72 -4.68 -5.92
N GLN A 63 -5.95 -4.65 -7.01
CA GLN A 63 -4.58 -5.19 -7.05
C GLN A 63 -3.61 -4.44 -6.11
N GLY A 64 -3.94 -3.20 -5.74
CA GLY A 64 -3.17 -2.45 -4.76
C GLY A 64 -3.00 -3.18 -3.44
N ALA A 65 -3.99 -3.99 -3.02
CA ALA A 65 -3.94 -4.81 -1.83
C ALA A 65 -2.69 -5.69 -1.74
N LEU A 66 -2.26 -6.28 -2.87
CA LEU A 66 -1.08 -7.16 -2.91
C LEU A 66 0.21 -6.47 -2.51
N LYS A 67 0.29 -5.15 -2.72
CA LYS A 67 1.45 -4.37 -2.31
C LYS A 67 1.57 -4.34 -0.79
N LEU A 68 0.50 -3.95 -0.09
CA LEU A 68 0.50 -3.91 1.37
C LEU A 68 0.58 -5.32 1.97
N LYS A 69 -0.11 -6.30 1.37
CA LYS A 69 -0.02 -7.70 1.81
C LYS A 69 1.42 -8.19 1.83
N LYS A 70 2.18 -7.94 0.76
CA LYS A 70 3.61 -8.28 0.72
C LYS A 70 4.40 -7.62 1.85
N ALA A 71 4.16 -6.34 2.13
CA ALA A 71 4.82 -5.64 3.24
C ALA A 71 4.43 -6.25 4.59
N VAL A 72 3.16 -6.60 4.79
CA VAL A 72 2.69 -7.25 6.03
C VAL A 72 3.41 -8.56 6.25
N GLU A 73 3.53 -9.40 5.21
CA GLU A 73 4.21 -10.70 5.28
C GLU A 73 5.72 -10.56 5.50
N GLU A 74 6.40 -9.72 4.71
CA GLU A 74 7.86 -9.56 4.80
C GLU A 74 8.31 -8.85 6.08
N PHE A 75 7.54 -7.89 6.57
CA PHE A 75 7.87 -7.16 7.80
C PHE A 75 7.21 -7.75 9.05
N LYS A 76 6.43 -8.86 8.92
CA LYS A 76 5.73 -9.55 10.01
C LYS A 76 4.82 -8.63 10.82
N LEU A 77 4.01 -7.85 10.11
CA LEU A 77 3.19 -6.78 10.70
C LEU A 77 1.86 -7.27 11.29
N GLU A 78 1.48 -8.53 11.14
CA GLU A 78 0.17 -9.07 11.55
C GLU A 78 -0.14 -8.78 13.02
N LYS A 79 0.86 -8.99 13.91
CA LYS A 79 0.72 -8.73 15.35
C LYS A 79 0.73 -7.24 15.68
N ILE A 80 1.46 -6.45 14.87
CA ILE A 80 1.59 -5.00 15.06
C ILE A 80 0.29 -4.30 14.66
N LEU A 81 -0.35 -4.73 13.57
CA LEU A 81 -1.58 -4.13 13.03
C LEU A 81 -2.82 -4.47 13.87
N LYS A 82 -2.81 -5.61 14.56
CA LYS A 82 -3.95 -6.05 15.36
C LYS A 82 -4.37 -4.98 16.36
N ASP A 83 -5.69 -4.71 16.41
CA ASP A 83 -6.35 -3.73 17.28
C ASP A 83 -5.91 -2.26 17.06
N ASN A 84 -5.10 -1.96 16.05
CA ASN A 84 -4.66 -0.60 15.72
C ASN A 84 -5.81 0.21 15.11
N ILE A 85 -5.74 1.53 15.33
CA ILE A 85 -6.50 2.52 14.57
C ILE A 85 -5.60 3.05 13.48
N CYS A 86 -6.04 2.89 12.22
CA CYS A 86 -5.23 3.15 11.04
C CYS A 86 -5.78 4.28 10.19
N ILE A 87 -4.88 4.96 9.47
CA ILE A 87 -5.23 5.82 8.33
C ILE A 87 -4.68 5.16 7.06
N ASP A 88 -5.52 5.05 6.02
CA ASP A 88 -5.16 4.65 4.65
C ASP A 88 -5.22 5.89 3.75
N ILE A 89 -4.06 6.42 3.34
CA ILE A 89 -3.93 7.63 2.53
C ILE A 89 -3.91 7.27 1.05
N GLY A 90 -4.85 7.84 0.27
CA GLY A 90 -5.03 7.49 -1.13
C GLY A 90 -5.70 6.13 -1.26
N SER A 91 -6.76 5.93 -0.46
CA SER A 91 -7.43 4.63 -0.32
C SER A 91 -8.03 4.10 -1.63
N SER A 92 -8.39 4.98 -2.56
CA SER A 92 -8.98 4.61 -3.86
C SER A 92 -10.13 3.60 -3.69
N THR A 93 -10.07 2.45 -4.34
CA THR A 93 -11.07 1.38 -4.19
C THR A 93 -10.97 0.63 -2.85
N GLY A 94 -9.95 0.88 -2.04
CA GLY A 94 -9.81 0.31 -0.69
C GLY A 94 -8.92 -0.92 -0.57
N GLY A 95 -7.98 -1.10 -1.49
CA GLY A 95 -7.09 -2.27 -1.43
C GLY A 95 -6.27 -2.35 -0.15
N PHE A 96 -5.67 -1.24 0.30
CA PHE A 96 -4.93 -1.20 1.56
C PHE A 96 -5.88 -1.33 2.76
N THR A 97 -7.01 -0.64 2.73
CA THR A 97 -8.09 -0.76 3.74
C THR A 97 -8.50 -2.22 3.96
N GLU A 98 -8.70 -2.99 2.88
CA GLU A 98 -9.11 -4.41 2.97
C GLU A 98 -8.03 -5.26 3.65
N VAL A 99 -6.75 -5.08 3.30
CA VAL A 99 -5.63 -5.78 3.96
C VAL A 99 -5.52 -5.43 5.44
N LEU A 100 -5.71 -4.16 5.80
CA LEU A 100 -5.74 -3.75 7.21
C LEU A 100 -6.84 -4.48 7.98
N LEU A 101 -8.06 -4.54 7.43
CA LEU A 101 -9.18 -5.25 8.05
C LEU A 101 -8.91 -6.74 8.24
N GLU A 102 -8.29 -7.40 7.25
CA GLU A 102 -7.88 -8.82 7.35
C GLU A 102 -6.88 -9.06 8.48
N ASN A 103 -6.03 -8.06 8.79
CA ASN A 103 -5.06 -8.11 9.88
C ASN A 103 -5.63 -7.68 11.23
N GLY A 104 -6.95 -7.58 11.33
CA GLY A 104 -7.65 -7.41 12.61
C GLY A 104 -7.53 -6.02 13.22
N VAL A 105 -7.34 -4.97 12.42
CA VAL A 105 -7.34 -3.60 12.92
C VAL A 105 -8.69 -3.25 13.57
N LYS A 106 -8.65 -2.33 14.53
CA LYS A 106 -9.86 -1.85 15.23
C LYS A 106 -10.68 -0.93 14.34
N LYS A 107 -10.02 -0.02 13.60
CA LYS A 107 -10.66 1.00 12.77
C LYS A 107 -9.73 1.46 11.64
N VAL A 108 -10.29 1.80 10.49
CA VAL A 108 -9.56 2.40 9.36
C VAL A 108 -10.26 3.68 8.91
N TYR A 109 -9.53 4.76 8.86
CA TYR A 109 -9.90 6.00 8.19
C TYR A 109 -9.37 5.96 6.76
N SER A 110 -10.24 5.72 5.79
CA SER A 110 -9.90 5.63 4.36
C SER A 110 -10.06 7.01 3.74
N ILE A 111 -8.92 7.67 3.44
CA ILE A 111 -8.87 9.06 2.98
C ILE A 111 -8.49 9.09 1.50
N ASP A 112 -9.29 9.78 0.68
CA ASP A 112 -8.99 9.97 -0.74
C ASP A 112 -9.47 11.35 -1.23
N VAL A 113 -8.74 11.93 -2.18
CA VAL A 113 -9.14 13.17 -2.86
C VAL A 113 -10.28 12.95 -3.85
N GLY A 114 -10.46 11.73 -4.33
CA GLY A 114 -11.55 11.32 -5.20
C GLY A 114 -12.87 11.16 -4.45
N THR A 115 -13.94 10.98 -5.22
CA THR A 115 -15.29 10.75 -4.70
C THR A 115 -15.83 9.43 -5.21
N SER A 116 -16.61 8.74 -4.37
CA SER A 116 -17.28 7.47 -4.72
C SER A 116 -16.35 6.38 -5.25
N GLN A 117 -15.10 6.36 -4.78
CA GLN A 117 -14.09 5.39 -5.22
C GLN A 117 -14.07 4.13 -4.35
N LEU A 118 -14.24 4.29 -3.04
CA LEU A 118 -14.18 3.17 -2.11
C LEU A 118 -15.26 2.13 -2.42
N ASP A 119 -14.90 0.85 -2.42
CA ASP A 119 -15.83 -0.25 -2.69
C ASP A 119 -16.98 -0.27 -1.66
N GLU A 120 -18.20 -0.51 -2.13
CA GLU A 120 -19.42 -0.50 -1.30
C GLU A 120 -19.36 -1.53 -0.17
N LYS A 121 -18.67 -2.66 -0.34
CA LYS A 121 -18.43 -3.65 0.71
C LYS A 121 -17.66 -3.04 1.88
N LEU A 122 -16.65 -2.21 1.57
CA LEU A 122 -15.83 -1.54 2.57
C LEU A 122 -16.57 -0.38 3.23
N LYS A 123 -17.32 0.41 2.46
CA LYS A 123 -18.18 1.49 3.01
C LYS A 123 -19.21 0.97 4.02
N LYS A 124 -19.72 -0.25 3.84
CA LYS A 124 -20.67 -0.88 4.74
C LYS A 124 -20.04 -1.51 5.99
N ASN A 125 -18.72 -1.61 6.04
CA ASN A 125 -18.03 -2.18 7.18
C ASN A 125 -17.96 -1.15 8.32
N ASN A 126 -18.47 -1.50 9.51
CA ASN A 126 -18.53 -0.63 10.67
C ASN A 126 -17.16 -0.19 11.23
N LYS A 127 -16.08 -0.85 10.82
CA LYS A 127 -14.70 -0.49 11.16
C LYS A 127 -14.10 0.54 10.19
N VAL A 128 -14.77 0.86 9.08
CA VAL A 128 -14.26 1.75 8.03
C VAL A 128 -14.98 3.08 8.07
N ILE A 129 -14.22 4.15 8.14
CA ILE A 129 -14.73 5.52 8.02
C ILE A 129 -14.17 6.08 6.71
N SER A 130 -15.03 6.23 5.71
CA SER A 130 -14.67 6.82 4.42
C SER A 130 -14.65 8.33 4.50
N ILE A 131 -13.51 8.93 4.12
CA ILE A 131 -13.28 10.39 4.08
C ILE A 131 -12.87 10.74 2.66
N GLU A 132 -13.85 10.85 1.78
CA GLU A 132 -13.68 11.17 0.37
C GLU A 132 -13.60 12.70 0.13
N ASN A 133 -13.17 13.11 -1.07
CA ASN A 133 -12.98 14.51 -1.46
C ASN A 133 -12.12 15.29 -0.47
N THR A 134 -11.10 14.64 0.09
CA THR A 134 -10.29 15.20 1.17
C THR A 134 -8.80 14.98 0.91
N ASP A 135 -8.07 16.09 0.87
CA ASP A 135 -6.62 16.05 0.84
C ASP A 135 -6.09 15.79 2.25
N PHE A 136 -5.32 14.72 2.41
CA PHE A 136 -4.72 14.33 3.69
C PHE A 136 -3.95 15.46 4.38
N ARG A 137 -3.33 16.35 3.60
CA ARG A 137 -2.57 17.49 4.15
C ARG A 137 -3.42 18.48 4.93
N ASN A 138 -4.72 18.51 4.64
CA ASN A 138 -5.68 19.50 5.18
C ASN A 138 -6.54 18.93 6.31
N ILE A 139 -6.40 17.66 6.69
CA ILE A 139 -7.16 17.07 7.79
C ILE A 139 -6.76 17.69 9.13
N GLN A 140 -7.73 17.79 10.04
CA GLN A 140 -7.52 18.28 11.40
C GLN A 140 -8.07 17.26 12.40
N ILE A 141 -7.19 16.32 12.84
CA ILE A 141 -7.61 15.17 13.65
C ILE A 141 -8.26 15.62 14.96
N ASP A 142 -7.71 16.62 15.62
CA ASP A 142 -8.22 17.11 16.92
C ASP A 142 -9.51 17.94 16.82
N LYS A 143 -9.85 18.45 15.62
CA LYS A 143 -10.99 19.35 15.41
C LYS A 143 -12.09 18.76 14.53
N ASP A 144 -11.76 17.73 13.76
CA ASP A 144 -12.72 17.07 12.89
C ASP A 144 -13.41 15.93 13.64
N ASN A 145 -14.70 16.09 13.92
CA ASN A 145 -15.53 15.07 14.59
C ASN A 145 -15.48 13.69 13.92
N LYS A 146 -15.02 13.60 12.68
CA LYS A 146 -14.84 12.32 11.97
C LYS A 146 -13.81 11.42 12.64
N PHE A 147 -12.77 11.98 13.24
CA PHE A 147 -11.71 11.21 13.91
C PHE A 147 -12.04 10.81 15.35
N GLN A 148 -13.15 11.31 15.93
CA GLN A 148 -13.68 10.91 17.24
C GLN A 148 -12.65 10.94 18.39
N ASN A 149 -11.64 11.80 18.30
CA ASN A 149 -10.49 11.87 19.23
C ASN A 149 -9.67 10.56 19.30
N ASP A 150 -9.68 9.75 18.24
CA ASP A 150 -8.91 8.52 18.18
C ASP A 150 -7.41 8.79 18.06
N ASN A 151 -6.61 8.08 18.82
CA ASN A 151 -5.16 8.07 18.64
C ASN A 151 -4.82 7.16 17.44
N ILE A 152 -4.17 7.71 16.43
CA ILE A 152 -3.77 6.98 15.24
C ILE A 152 -2.49 6.18 15.51
N ASP A 153 -2.57 4.86 15.44
CA ASP A 153 -1.42 3.98 15.66
C ASP A 153 -0.59 3.78 14.40
N THR A 154 -1.24 3.63 13.24
CA THR A 154 -0.58 3.27 11.99
C THR A 154 -1.10 4.11 10.82
N ILE A 155 -0.17 4.58 9.99
CA ILE A 155 -0.48 5.22 8.71
C ILE A 155 0.05 4.32 7.60
N VAL A 156 -0.82 3.97 6.65
CA VAL A 156 -0.44 3.35 5.38
C VAL A 156 -0.79 4.28 4.21
N GLY A 157 -0.12 4.14 3.06
CA GLY A 157 -0.46 4.99 1.91
C GLY A 157 0.09 4.50 0.58
N ASP A 158 -0.77 4.58 -0.45
CA ASP A 158 -0.49 4.33 -1.86
C ASP A 158 -0.85 5.57 -2.70
N LEU A 159 -0.10 6.66 -2.53
CA LEU A 159 -0.35 7.94 -3.16
C LEU A 159 0.12 7.97 -4.62
N SER A 160 -0.64 8.65 -5.49
CA SER A 160 -0.27 8.88 -6.88
C SER A 160 -0.24 10.38 -7.19
N PHE A 161 0.65 10.78 -8.10
CA PHE A 161 0.80 12.15 -8.58
C PHE A 161 1.25 13.19 -7.55
N ILE A 162 1.80 12.73 -6.43
CA ILE A 162 2.31 13.58 -5.36
C ILE A 162 3.56 12.93 -4.75
N SER A 163 4.57 13.73 -4.41
CA SER A 163 5.74 13.26 -3.67
C SER A 163 5.36 13.01 -2.20
N LEU A 164 5.90 11.95 -1.61
CA LEU A 164 5.75 11.62 -0.20
C LEU A 164 6.26 12.76 0.71
N LYS A 165 7.24 13.55 0.25
CA LYS A 165 7.75 14.71 1.00
C LYS A 165 6.68 15.74 1.32
N LYS A 166 5.59 15.81 0.53
CA LYS A 166 4.51 16.79 0.73
C LYS A 166 3.53 16.42 1.83
N ILE A 167 3.55 15.18 2.32
CA ILE A 167 2.62 14.71 3.35
C ILE A 167 3.28 14.53 4.72
N ILE A 168 4.62 14.63 4.80
CA ILE A 168 5.38 14.33 6.01
C ILE A 168 5.00 15.24 7.19
N ASP A 169 4.77 16.52 6.95
CA ASP A 169 4.45 17.46 8.04
C ASP A 169 3.14 17.07 8.75
N LYS A 170 2.14 16.57 8.01
CA LYS A 170 0.91 16.03 8.59
C LYS A 170 1.14 14.70 9.33
N ILE A 171 2.03 13.84 8.83
CA ILE A 171 2.40 12.60 9.52
C ILE A 171 3.12 12.91 10.84
N VAL A 172 3.98 13.92 10.85
CA VAL A 172 4.66 14.40 12.06
C VAL A 172 3.66 14.93 13.09
N GLU A 173 2.67 15.73 12.66
CA GLU A 173 1.60 16.24 13.52
C GLU A 173 0.81 15.11 14.19
N ILE A 174 0.47 14.06 13.42
CA ILE A 174 -0.25 12.89 13.91
C ILE A 174 0.62 12.02 14.83
N SER A 175 1.91 11.95 14.56
CA SER A 175 2.91 11.16 15.31
C SER A 175 2.54 9.68 15.54
N PRO A 176 2.18 8.91 14.48
CA PRO A 176 1.77 7.53 14.61
C PRO A 176 2.93 6.65 15.09
N LYS A 177 2.63 5.45 15.60
CA LYS A 177 3.68 4.46 15.97
C LYS A 177 4.33 3.82 14.76
N ASN A 178 3.56 3.63 13.68
CA ASN A 178 3.98 2.89 12.47
C ASN A 178 3.60 3.67 11.20
N ILE A 179 4.48 3.68 10.22
CA ILE A 179 4.30 4.37 8.93
C ILE A 179 4.73 3.41 7.83
N ILE A 180 3.79 2.97 7.00
CA ILE A 180 4.05 2.09 5.86
C ILE A 180 3.62 2.79 4.57
N LEU A 181 4.57 3.26 3.78
CA LEU A 181 4.29 4.06 2.57
C LEU A 181 4.92 3.46 1.33
N LEU A 182 4.20 3.58 0.22
CA LEU A 182 4.67 3.16 -1.09
C LEU A 182 5.46 4.29 -1.75
N ILE A 183 6.77 4.09 -1.94
CA ILE A 183 7.65 4.99 -2.69
C ILE A 183 7.47 4.69 -4.17
N LYS A 184 7.05 5.70 -4.93
CA LYS A 184 6.88 5.64 -6.39
C LYS A 184 7.92 6.53 -7.07
N PRO A 185 9.02 5.97 -7.59
CA PRO A 185 10.12 6.77 -8.13
C PRO A 185 9.68 7.84 -9.13
N GLN A 186 8.69 7.53 -9.96
CA GLN A 186 8.16 8.45 -10.97
C GLN A 186 7.52 9.72 -10.40
N PHE A 187 7.09 9.72 -9.14
CA PHE A 187 6.49 10.89 -8.48
C PHE A 187 7.46 11.62 -7.53
N GLU A 188 8.65 11.06 -7.34
CA GLU A 188 9.68 11.63 -6.46
C GLU A 188 10.79 12.40 -7.21
N VAL A 189 10.97 12.15 -8.51
CA VAL A 189 12.06 12.74 -9.30
C VAL A 189 11.82 14.17 -9.79
N GLY A 190 10.63 14.74 -9.62
CA GLY A 190 10.24 16.00 -10.26
C GLY A 190 9.88 15.85 -11.74
N GLU A 191 9.13 16.83 -12.26
CA GLU A 191 8.52 16.74 -13.60
C GLU A 191 9.52 16.63 -14.74
N ASP A 192 10.63 17.37 -14.69
CA ASP A 192 11.62 17.40 -15.78
C ASP A 192 12.32 16.04 -15.94
N ILE A 193 12.65 15.40 -14.83
CA ILE A 193 13.26 14.07 -14.85
C ILE A 193 12.21 13.04 -15.27
N ALA A 194 10.97 13.11 -14.76
CA ALA A 194 9.90 12.21 -15.14
C ALA A 194 9.64 12.27 -16.67
N ARG A 195 9.65 13.45 -17.27
CA ARG A 195 9.53 13.64 -18.74
C ARG A 195 10.69 13.00 -19.49
N LYS A 196 11.94 13.16 -19.03
CA LYS A 196 13.12 12.54 -19.65
C LYS A 196 13.00 11.01 -19.73
N TYR A 197 12.39 10.40 -18.73
CA TYR A 197 12.17 8.96 -18.68
C TYR A 197 10.79 8.51 -19.25
N ASN A 198 10.04 9.43 -19.88
CA ASN A 198 8.69 9.13 -20.37
C ASN A 198 7.78 8.49 -19.31
N GLY A 199 7.91 8.94 -18.06
CA GLY A 199 7.12 8.46 -16.92
C GLY A 199 7.52 7.09 -16.35
N VAL A 200 8.52 6.41 -16.93
CA VAL A 200 9.01 5.11 -16.43
C VAL A 200 10.49 5.18 -16.12
N ILE A 201 10.84 5.24 -14.86
CA ILE A 201 12.23 5.26 -14.41
C ILE A 201 12.80 3.85 -14.52
N ASP A 202 13.67 3.61 -15.49
CA ASP A 202 14.31 2.29 -15.71
C ASP A 202 15.83 2.40 -15.48
N ASP A 203 16.21 3.00 -14.36
CA ASP A 203 17.57 3.27 -13.94
C ASP A 203 17.76 2.91 -12.46
N LYS A 204 18.52 1.85 -12.21
CA LYS A 204 18.78 1.31 -10.88
C LYS A 204 19.47 2.32 -9.95
N LYS A 205 20.41 3.12 -10.49
CA LYS A 205 21.09 4.14 -9.69
C LYS A 205 20.11 5.20 -9.24
N LYS A 206 19.23 5.63 -10.15
CA LYS A 206 18.19 6.62 -9.84
C LYS A 206 17.21 6.13 -8.79
N HIS A 207 16.79 4.86 -8.87
CA HIS A 207 15.94 4.26 -7.83
C HIS A 207 16.62 4.30 -6.46
N ARG A 208 17.92 3.95 -6.36
CA ARG A 208 18.67 4.01 -5.10
C ARG A 208 18.69 5.42 -4.52
N GLU A 209 19.09 6.41 -5.33
CA GLU A 209 19.14 7.81 -4.92
C GLU A 209 17.79 8.30 -4.37
N ILE A 210 16.68 7.94 -5.03
CA ILE A 210 15.32 8.31 -4.61
C ILE A 210 14.95 7.67 -3.28
N ILE A 211 15.20 6.37 -3.12
CA ILE A 211 14.86 5.65 -1.90
C ILE A 211 15.65 6.20 -0.72
N GLU A 212 16.95 6.41 -0.88
CA GLU A 212 17.85 7.00 0.13
C GLU A 212 17.38 8.39 0.54
N ASP A 213 17.04 9.23 -0.44
CA ASP A 213 16.58 10.60 -0.21
C ASP A 213 15.24 10.64 0.55
N ILE A 214 14.26 9.82 0.18
CA ILE A 214 12.96 9.75 0.87
C ILE A 214 13.11 9.24 2.30
N ILE A 215 13.85 8.14 2.51
CA ILE A 215 14.05 7.57 3.84
C ILE A 215 14.78 8.57 4.75
N SER A 216 15.86 9.17 4.27
CA SER A 216 16.63 10.14 5.04
C SER A 216 15.79 11.36 5.42
N TYR A 217 15.03 11.89 4.48
CA TYR A 217 14.13 13.02 4.69
C TYR A 217 13.05 12.72 5.75
N TYR A 218 12.44 11.52 5.68
CA TYR A 218 11.43 11.12 6.67
C TYR A 218 12.03 10.96 8.06
N LEU A 219 13.17 10.26 8.19
CA LEU A 219 13.82 10.05 9.48
C LEU A 219 14.29 11.37 10.11
N GLU A 220 14.81 12.30 9.30
CA GLU A 220 15.20 13.63 9.75
C GLU A 220 13.97 14.41 10.29
N LYS A 221 12.91 14.52 9.51
CA LYS A 221 11.70 15.27 9.87
C LYS A 221 11.02 14.70 11.11
N LEU A 222 10.84 13.38 11.18
CA LEU A 222 10.19 12.70 12.31
C LEU A 222 10.97 12.84 13.61
N ASN A 223 12.31 12.79 13.55
CA ASN A 223 13.14 12.86 14.75
C ASN A 223 13.45 14.28 15.20
N ASN A 224 13.57 15.26 14.29
CA ASN A 224 13.82 16.67 14.68
C ASN A 224 12.61 17.30 15.39
N ASN A 225 11.37 16.95 15.00
CA ASN A 225 10.18 17.49 15.66
C ASN A 225 9.88 16.84 17.02
N SER A 226 10.39 15.65 17.30
CA SER A 226 10.33 15.04 18.64
C SER A 226 11.07 15.87 19.69
N VAL A 227 12.10 16.62 19.30
CA VAL A 227 12.86 17.51 20.18
C VAL A 227 12.10 18.81 20.49
N ASN A 228 11.38 19.38 19.53
CA ASN A 228 10.68 20.66 19.68
C ASN A 228 9.41 20.57 20.53
N ASN A 229 8.71 19.42 20.51
CA ASN A 229 7.53 19.21 21.37
C ASN A 229 7.89 19.12 22.86
N ASN A 230 9.12 18.73 23.19
CA ASN A 230 9.59 18.69 24.58
C ASN A 230 9.93 20.08 25.14
N ILE A 231 10.19 21.08 24.28
CA ILE A 231 10.53 22.45 24.74
C ILE A 231 9.27 23.27 25.06
N ASN A 232 8.15 23.00 24.38
CA ASN A 232 6.90 23.78 24.53
C ASN A 232 5.95 23.29 25.64
N ASN A 233 6.16 22.08 26.18
CA ASN A 233 5.31 21.49 27.25
C ASN A 233 5.91 21.58 28.65
N LYS A 234 6.41 22.77 29.06
CA LYS A 234 6.91 22.98 30.45
C LYS A 234 5.84 23.02 31.54
N ASN A 235 4.56 22.77 31.26
CA ASN A 235 3.46 22.93 32.23
C ASN A 235 2.70 21.64 32.59
N TYR A 236 3.22 20.45 32.28
CA TYR A 236 2.69 19.19 32.80
C TYR A 236 3.80 18.39 33.46
N GLU A 237 4.09 18.72 34.73
CA GLU A 237 4.81 17.81 35.62
C GLU A 237 3.94 16.57 35.85
N ASN A 238 4.37 15.42 35.35
CA ASN A 238 4.09 14.05 35.77
C ASN A 238 3.96 13.01 34.63
N ASN A 239 4.82 13.06 33.61
CA ASN A 239 5.02 11.88 32.76
C ASN A 239 6.51 11.72 32.40
N LYS A 240 7.27 11.09 33.32
CA LYS A 240 8.72 10.85 33.19
C LYS A 240 9.09 9.71 32.22
N ASN A 241 8.24 9.29 31.30
CA ASN A 241 8.50 8.09 30.47
C ASN A 241 8.46 8.29 28.94
N ASN A 242 8.55 9.52 28.41
CA ASN A 242 8.40 9.72 26.95
C ASN A 242 9.61 10.30 26.21
N ASP A 243 10.81 10.31 26.77
CA ASP A 243 11.89 11.17 26.26
C ASP A 243 12.85 10.53 25.24
N ASN A 244 12.64 9.30 24.75
CA ASN A 244 13.60 8.69 23.79
C ASN A 244 12.99 7.84 22.68
N GLN A 245 11.74 8.08 22.26
CA GLN A 245 11.16 7.31 21.16
C GLN A 245 11.61 7.85 19.81
N LYS A 246 12.72 7.35 19.29
CA LYS A 246 13.22 7.70 17.96
C LYS A 246 12.56 6.84 16.88
N TYR A 247 12.21 7.47 15.75
CA TYR A 247 11.79 6.74 14.56
C TYR A 247 12.99 6.12 13.84
N ILE A 248 12.85 4.89 13.44
CA ILE A 248 13.87 4.15 12.68
C ILE A 248 13.23 3.46 11.47
N LEU A 249 14.02 3.19 10.45
CA LEU A 249 13.62 2.33 9.33
C LEU A 249 13.58 0.88 9.83
N LYS A 250 12.39 0.27 9.82
CA LYS A 250 12.16 -1.12 10.26
C LYS A 250 11.93 -2.09 9.10
N GLY A 251 11.69 -1.58 7.88
CA GLY A 251 11.44 -2.39 6.71
C GLY A 251 11.61 -1.64 5.40
N LEU A 252 12.18 -2.31 4.41
CA LEU A 252 12.23 -1.86 3.03
C LEU A 252 12.12 -3.06 2.09
N THR A 253 11.16 -3.01 1.17
CA THR A 253 11.01 -4.02 0.12
C THR A 253 10.46 -3.38 -1.15
N TYR A 254 10.43 -4.12 -2.26
CA TYR A 254 9.74 -3.68 -3.47
C TYR A 254 8.34 -4.29 -3.54
N SER A 255 7.40 -3.56 -4.14
CA SER A 255 6.02 -4.03 -4.27
C SER A 255 5.91 -5.18 -5.26
N GLU A 256 4.78 -5.90 -5.21
CA GLU A 256 4.45 -6.89 -6.24
C GLU A 256 4.47 -6.24 -7.63
N ILE A 257 5.29 -6.80 -8.54
CA ILE A 257 5.42 -6.30 -9.92
C ILE A 257 4.40 -7.01 -10.79
N LEU A 258 3.30 -6.34 -11.10
CA LEU A 258 2.22 -6.86 -11.92
C LEU A 258 2.41 -6.43 -13.37
N ILE A 259 2.95 -7.31 -14.20
CA ILE A 259 3.08 -7.11 -15.65
C ILE A 259 2.08 -8.03 -16.34
N ASN A 260 1.06 -7.45 -16.98
CA ASN A 260 0.01 -8.21 -17.65
C ASN A 260 0.31 -8.43 -19.15
N ASN A 261 1.07 -7.52 -19.76
CA ASN A 261 1.51 -7.63 -21.14
C ASN A 261 2.82 -6.86 -21.37
N LEU A 262 3.57 -7.24 -22.44
CA LEU A 262 4.87 -6.64 -22.77
C LEU A 262 4.83 -5.18 -23.23
N LYS A 263 3.66 -4.69 -23.64
CA LYS A 263 3.49 -3.30 -24.06
C LYS A 263 3.36 -2.36 -22.84
N GLU A 264 3.04 -2.91 -21.69
CA GLU A 264 2.82 -2.18 -20.46
C GLU A 264 4.15 -1.92 -19.76
N LYS A 265 4.63 -0.69 -19.89
CA LYS A 265 5.81 -0.25 -19.14
C LYS A 265 5.35 0.16 -17.74
N LYS A 266 5.72 -0.61 -16.73
CA LYS A 266 5.41 -0.31 -15.31
C LYS A 266 6.66 0.09 -14.54
N ASN A 267 6.47 1.05 -13.65
CA ASN A 267 7.48 1.41 -12.66
C ASN A 267 7.60 0.32 -11.60
N ILE A 268 8.79 0.14 -11.07
CA ILE A 268 9.01 -0.57 -9.83
C ILE A 268 8.71 0.40 -8.69
N GLU A 269 7.97 -0.04 -7.71
CA GLU A 269 7.59 0.73 -6.53
C GLU A 269 8.10 0.02 -5.28
N TYR A 270 8.34 0.76 -4.20
CA TYR A 270 8.94 0.21 -2.99
C TYR A 270 8.08 0.54 -1.78
N LEU A 271 8.08 -0.35 -0.80
CA LEU A 271 7.41 -0.14 0.48
C LEU A 271 8.45 0.10 1.55
N MET A 272 8.36 1.25 2.24
CA MET A 272 9.14 1.54 3.42
C MET A 272 8.27 1.39 4.66
N TYR A 273 8.83 0.82 5.71
CA TYR A 273 8.24 0.77 7.04
C TYR A 273 9.14 1.51 8.03
N ILE A 274 8.62 2.60 8.57
CA ILE A 274 9.25 3.39 9.64
C ILE A 274 8.41 3.20 10.90
N GLY A 275 9.05 2.93 12.03
CA GLY A 275 8.37 2.76 13.31
C GLY A 275 9.11 3.43 14.45
N LYS A 276 8.36 3.80 15.52
CA LYS A 276 8.98 4.26 16.76
C LYS A 276 9.77 3.11 17.39
N ASN A 277 10.99 3.42 17.81
CA ASN A 277 11.76 2.52 18.65
C ASN A 277 11.31 2.75 20.10
N ILE A 278 10.60 1.77 20.66
CA ILE A 278 10.13 1.82 22.05
C ILE A 278 11.17 1.11 22.89
N ASP A 279 12.10 1.87 23.48
CA ASP A 279 13.11 1.34 24.39
C ASP A 279 12.43 0.56 25.53
N GLY A 280 12.64 -0.75 25.58
CA GLY A 280 12.18 -1.61 26.68
C GLY A 280 11.48 -2.91 26.29
N LEU A 281 10.87 -3.02 25.12
CA LEU A 281 10.22 -4.26 24.65
C LEU A 281 11.14 -5.15 23.79
N GLU A 282 12.21 -4.60 23.23
CA GLU A 282 13.16 -5.33 22.38
C GLU A 282 14.38 -5.91 23.16
N LYS A 283 14.39 -5.90 24.49
CA LYS A 283 15.50 -6.49 25.29
C LYS A 283 15.68 -8.01 25.10
N ASN A 284 14.76 -8.67 24.41
CA ASN A 284 14.83 -10.11 24.14
C ASN A 284 15.01 -10.48 22.66
N ILE A 285 15.20 -9.52 21.77
CA ILE A 285 15.67 -9.78 20.42
C ILE A 285 17.19 -9.55 20.48
N GLU A 286 17.95 -10.62 20.28
CA GLU A 286 19.40 -10.67 20.39
C GLU A 286 20.07 -9.48 19.71
N LYS A 287 21.11 -8.97 20.39
CA LYS A 287 21.99 -7.87 20.04
C LYS A 287 22.14 -7.64 18.54
N GLU A 288 21.81 -6.39 18.12
CA GLU A 288 22.38 -5.75 16.92
C GLU A 288 22.15 -6.45 15.57
N GLU A 289 20.93 -6.76 15.19
CA GLU A 289 20.61 -6.51 13.80
C GLU A 289 20.20 -5.03 13.68
N LYS A 290 21.16 -4.16 13.53
CA LYS A 290 21.02 -2.87 12.90
C LYS A 290 20.28 -3.17 11.60
N TYR A 291 19.01 -2.72 11.45
CA TYR A 291 18.25 -2.87 10.22
C TYR A 291 19.02 -2.14 9.09
N ASN A 292 20.07 -2.77 8.62
CA ASN A 292 20.91 -2.29 7.54
C ASN A 292 20.33 -2.85 6.24
N TYR A 293 19.21 -2.25 5.79
CA TYR A 293 18.64 -2.61 4.50
C TYR A 293 19.63 -2.22 3.41
N ASP A 294 20.17 -3.21 2.72
CA ASP A 294 20.97 -2.98 1.52
C ASP A 294 20.03 -2.56 0.37
N ILE A 295 19.86 -1.23 0.25
CA ILE A 295 19.02 -0.62 -0.79
C ILE A 295 19.48 -1.07 -2.17
N LYS A 296 20.79 -1.26 -2.38
CA LYS A 296 21.35 -1.73 -3.64
C LYS A 296 20.85 -3.15 -3.95
N GLU A 297 20.91 -4.05 -2.97
CA GLU A 297 20.44 -5.42 -3.13
C GLU A 297 18.93 -5.49 -3.42
N ILE A 298 18.12 -4.70 -2.69
CA ILE A 298 16.67 -4.63 -2.88
C ILE A 298 16.33 -4.14 -4.29
N VAL A 299 17.01 -3.08 -4.77
CA VAL A 299 16.81 -2.56 -6.12
C VAL A 299 17.24 -3.59 -7.17
N GLU A 300 18.38 -4.26 -6.99
CA GLU A 300 18.83 -5.33 -7.91
C GLU A 300 17.81 -6.48 -7.99
N LYS A 301 17.30 -6.95 -6.85
CA LYS A 301 16.27 -7.99 -6.81
C LYS A 301 15.00 -7.58 -7.54
N ALA A 302 14.54 -6.34 -7.32
CA ALA A 302 13.33 -5.81 -7.96
C ALA A 302 13.46 -5.74 -9.49
N PHE A 303 14.59 -5.24 -10.00
CA PHE A 303 14.83 -5.19 -11.45
C PHE A 303 14.97 -6.59 -12.06
N ASN A 304 15.63 -7.51 -11.38
CA ASN A 304 15.77 -8.90 -11.84
C ASN A 304 14.40 -9.62 -11.90
N GLU A 305 13.52 -9.37 -10.92
CA GLU A 305 12.16 -9.92 -10.95
C GLU A 305 11.35 -9.33 -12.12
N LYS A 306 11.43 -8.02 -12.36
CA LYS A 306 10.79 -7.37 -13.51
C LYS A 306 11.21 -8.03 -14.82
N ILE A 307 12.52 -8.24 -15.01
CA ILE A 307 13.06 -8.91 -16.21
C ILE A 307 12.52 -10.33 -16.36
N LYS A 308 12.54 -11.14 -15.29
CA LYS A 308 12.02 -12.51 -15.31
C LYS A 308 10.53 -12.56 -15.66
N LYS A 309 9.72 -11.64 -15.13
CA LYS A 309 8.28 -11.55 -15.45
C LYS A 309 8.04 -11.17 -16.92
N CYS A 310 8.83 -10.24 -17.46
CA CYS A 310 8.78 -9.88 -18.88
C CYS A 310 9.16 -11.08 -19.79
N GLN A 311 10.15 -11.89 -19.42
CA GLN A 311 10.56 -13.07 -20.18
C GLN A 311 9.48 -14.16 -20.20
N LYS A 312 8.79 -14.39 -19.06
CA LYS A 312 7.70 -15.36 -18.96
C LYS A 312 6.48 -15.03 -19.85
N ILE A 313 6.29 -13.76 -20.21
CA ILE A 313 5.19 -13.33 -21.07
C ILE A 313 5.57 -13.48 -22.57
N LYS A 314 6.87 -13.54 -22.89
CA LYS A 314 7.37 -13.73 -24.26
C LYS A 314 7.28 -15.19 -24.73
N ASN A 315 7.35 -16.12 -23.81
CA ASN A 315 7.22 -17.56 -24.04
C ASN A 315 5.77 -18.01 -23.84
#